data_c0814d6fa6f42996989d6ca3d8c2b43b
#
_entry.id   c0814d6fa6f42996989d6ca3d8c2b43b
#
_cell.length_a   1.000
_cell.length_b   1.000
_cell.length_c   1.000
_cell.angle_alpha   90.00
_cell.angle_beta   90.00
_cell.angle_gamma   90.00
#
_symmetry.space_group_name_H-M   'P 1'
#
loop_
_entity.id
_entity.type
_entity.pdbx_description
1 polymer ?
#
loop_
_entity_poly.entity_id
_entity_poly.type
_entity_poly.pdbx_seq_one_letter_code
_entity_poly.pdbx_strand_id
1 'polypeptide(L)'
;MNFESASYKTKDAPDLNDFDWLDPFKLSDLLEEHEVLIKESAASFANDVLMPKVVEGFAGEEVCPEIFSEMGKMGLLGITIPEQYGGLGANYVSYGLVAQEIERIDSGYRSMLSVQSSLVMYPIYA
;
A
#
# COMPACT_ATOMS: atom_id res chain seq x y z
N MET A 1 2.90 -5.61 58.48
CA MET A 1 3.74 -5.60 57.26
C MET A 1 3.03 -4.77 56.22
N ASN A 2 3.41 -3.50 56.07
CA ASN A 2 2.87 -2.61 55.07
C ASN A 2 3.66 -2.82 53.78
N PHE A 3 3.00 -3.33 52.74
CA PHE A 3 3.57 -3.29 51.38
C PHE A 3 3.31 -1.91 50.82
N GLU A 4 4.30 -1.03 50.90
CA GLU A 4 4.34 0.19 50.06
C GLU A 4 4.46 -0.24 48.60
N SER A 5 3.42 0.04 47.84
CA SER A 5 3.45 -0.07 46.38
C SER A 5 4.44 0.96 45.85
N ALA A 6 5.61 0.51 45.46
CA ALA A 6 6.55 1.33 44.68
C ALA A 6 5.89 1.73 43.39
N SER A 7 5.41 2.96 43.28
CA SER A 7 4.96 3.54 42.03
C SER A 7 6.19 3.75 41.14
N TYR A 8 6.43 2.84 40.20
CA TYR A 8 7.34 3.04 39.09
C TYR A 8 6.74 4.14 38.19
N LYS A 9 7.08 5.39 38.46
CA LYS A 9 6.95 6.45 37.48
C LYS A 9 8.11 6.29 36.50
N THR A 10 7.88 5.60 35.39
CA THR A 10 8.78 5.69 34.23
C THR A 10 8.72 7.12 33.73
N LYS A 11 9.87 7.81 33.75
CA LYS A 11 10.03 9.22 33.37
C LYS A 11 9.77 9.50 31.89
N ASP A 12 9.54 8.43 31.10
CA ASP A 12 9.43 8.47 29.63
C ASP A 12 8.27 7.60 29.11
N ALA A 13 7.15 7.48 29.87
CA ALA A 13 5.96 6.87 29.29
C ALA A 13 5.41 7.83 28.23
N PRO A 14 5.26 7.41 26.96
CA PRO A 14 4.69 8.26 25.92
C PRO A 14 3.30 8.71 26.35
N ASP A 15 2.98 9.99 26.07
CA ASP A 15 1.63 10.48 26.28
C ASP A 15 0.70 9.75 25.31
N LEU A 16 -0.26 8.99 25.84
CA LEU A 16 -1.21 8.23 25.02
C LEU A 16 -2.12 9.14 24.20
N ASN A 17 -2.14 10.46 24.48
CA ASN A 17 -2.85 11.43 23.65
C ASN A 17 -2.11 11.76 22.35
N ASP A 18 -0.79 11.52 22.30
CA ASP A 18 0.03 11.68 21.09
C ASP A 18 0.17 10.40 20.26
N PHE A 19 -0.57 9.35 20.65
CA PHE A 19 -0.51 8.08 19.94
C PHE A 19 -1.31 8.13 18.63
N ASP A 20 -0.62 7.97 17.50
CA ASP A 20 -1.25 7.89 16.19
C ASP A 20 -1.77 6.47 15.94
N TRP A 21 -3.09 6.30 15.97
CA TRP A 21 -3.74 5.03 15.71
C TRP A 21 -3.68 4.58 14.24
N LEU A 22 -3.41 5.50 13.32
CA LEU A 22 -3.28 5.21 11.89
C LEU A 22 -1.85 4.75 11.54
N ASP A 23 -0.86 5.22 12.30
CA ASP A 23 0.54 4.80 12.17
C ASP A 23 1.19 4.59 13.55
N PRO A 24 0.73 3.56 14.30
CA PRO A 24 1.14 3.33 15.70
C PRO A 24 2.64 3.03 15.85
N PHE A 25 3.31 2.62 14.80
CA PHE A 25 4.74 2.33 14.77
C PHE A 25 5.58 3.41 14.08
N LYS A 26 4.94 4.52 13.66
CA LYS A 26 5.56 5.62 12.92
C LYS A 26 6.37 5.13 11.71
N LEU A 27 5.81 4.17 10.98
CA LEU A 27 6.45 3.59 9.80
C LEU A 27 6.58 4.63 8.67
N SER A 28 5.67 5.59 8.61
CA SER A 28 5.73 6.69 7.64
C SER A 28 7.00 7.53 7.79
N ASP A 29 7.55 7.67 9.01
CA ASP A 29 8.79 8.43 9.25
C ASP A 29 10.04 7.75 8.65
N LEU A 30 9.94 6.48 8.27
CA LEU A 30 11.02 5.68 7.68
C LEU A 30 11.02 5.69 6.15
N LEU A 31 9.97 6.24 5.54
CA LEU A 31 9.79 6.26 4.09
C LEU A 31 10.62 7.37 3.45
N GLU A 32 11.18 7.08 2.28
CA GLU A 32 11.83 8.08 1.45
C GLU A 32 10.77 8.90 0.67
N GLU A 33 11.13 10.10 0.24
CA GLU A 33 10.21 11.01 -0.45
C GLU A 33 9.53 10.36 -1.67
N HIS A 34 10.30 9.62 -2.48
CA HIS A 34 9.75 8.95 -3.65
C HIS A 34 8.78 7.81 -3.29
N GLU A 35 8.98 7.12 -2.15
CA GLU A 35 8.08 6.07 -1.66
C GLU A 35 6.75 6.67 -1.20
N VAL A 36 6.81 7.82 -0.53
CA VAL A 36 5.61 8.57 -0.13
C VAL A 36 4.82 9.01 -1.36
N LEU A 37 5.46 9.57 -2.38
CA LEU A 37 4.81 10.00 -3.62
C LEU A 37 4.12 8.83 -4.36
N ILE A 38 4.78 7.68 -4.42
CA ILE A 38 4.21 6.46 -5.03
C ILE A 38 2.99 5.98 -4.24
N LYS A 39 3.09 5.96 -2.91
CA LYS A 39 1.97 5.62 -2.02
C LYS A 39 0.78 6.55 -2.23
N GLU A 40 1.00 7.86 -2.22
CA GLU A 40 -0.05 8.86 -2.40
C GLU A 40 -0.73 8.73 -3.78
N SER A 41 0.04 8.50 -4.83
CA SER A 41 -0.49 8.25 -6.17
C SER A 41 -1.36 6.99 -6.21
N ALA A 42 -0.92 5.91 -5.58
CA ALA A 42 -1.70 4.69 -5.47
C ALA A 42 -2.97 4.88 -4.64
N ALA A 43 -2.89 5.63 -3.53
CA ALA A 43 -4.04 5.96 -2.68
C ALA A 43 -5.09 6.78 -3.43
N SER A 44 -4.65 7.79 -4.20
CA SER A 44 -5.55 8.60 -5.04
C SER A 44 -6.26 7.73 -6.08
N PHE A 45 -5.52 6.92 -6.82
CA PHE A 45 -6.09 5.97 -7.77
C PHE A 45 -7.09 5.01 -7.11
N ALA A 46 -6.73 4.45 -5.96
CA ALA A 46 -7.57 3.51 -5.23
C ALA A 46 -8.90 4.15 -4.79
N ASN A 47 -8.87 5.39 -4.32
CA ASN A 47 -10.07 6.10 -3.88
C ASN A 47 -10.91 6.63 -5.04
N ASP A 48 -10.27 7.23 -6.05
CA ASP A 48 -10.97 8.02 -7.07
C ASP A 48 -11.42 7.17 -8.25
N VAL A 49 -10.69 6.10 -8.56
CA VAL A 49 -10.94 5.26 -9.73
C VAL A 49 -11.43 3.87 -9.34
N LEU A 50 -10.77 3.21 -8.37
CA LEU A 50 -11.07 1.83 -8.02
C LEU A 50 -12.32 1.72 -7.14
N MET A 51 -12.39 2.46 -6.04
CA MET A 51 -13.48 2.37 -5.05
C MET A 51 -14.89 2.49 -5.67
N PRO A 52 -15.19 3.45 -6.55
CA PRO A 52 -16.53 3.57 -7.15
C PRO A 52 -16.92 2.33 -7.96
N LYS A 53 -15.96 1.72 -8.66
CA LYS A 53 -16.20 0.57 -9.55
C LYS A 53 -16.30 -0.76 -8.81
N VAL A 54 -15.62 -0.90 -7.66
CA VAL A 54 -15.68 -2.12 -6.83
C VAL A 54 -17.09 -2.35 -6.29
N VAL A 55 -17.77 -1.30 -5.85
CA VAL A 55 -19.13 -1.42 -5.30
C VAL A 55 -20.12 -1.90 -6.37
N GLU A 56 -20.03 -1.33 -7.57
CA GLU A 56 -20.88 -1.72 -8.71
C GLU A 56 -20.54 -3.13 -9.18
N GLY A 57 -19.23 -3.44 -9.35
CA GLY A 57 -18.77 -4.74 -9.78
C GLY A 57 -19.17 -5.86 -8.81
N PHE A 58 -19.05 -5.63 -7.50
CA PHE A 58 -19.48 -6.60 -6.50
C PHE A 58 -20.99 -6.88 -6.56
N ALA A 59 -21.80 -5.85 -6.72
CA ALA A 59 -23.25 -6.01 -6.84
C ALA A 59 -23.68 -6.71 -8.14
N GLY A 60 -22.92 -6.49 -9.23
CA GLY A 60 -23.19 -7.09 -10.55
C GLY A 60 -22.47 -8.41 -10.81
N GLU A 61 -21.60 -8.89 -9.88
CA GLU A 61 -20.70 -10.04 -10.09
C GLU A 61 -19.81 -9.85 -11.35
N GLU A 62 -19.39 -8.60 -11.59
CA GLU A 62 -18.61 -8.21 -12.76
C GLU A 62 -17.21 -7.69 -12.36
N VAL A 63 -16.23 -7.96 -13.23
CA VAL A 63 -14.89 -7.37 -13.15
C VAL A 63 -14.76 -6.31 -14.22
N CYS A 64 -14.24 -5.12 -13.85
CA CYS A 64 -13.98 -4.03 -14.78
C CYS A 64 -12.54 -4.17 -15.38
N PRO A 65 -12.38 -4.65 -16.63
CA PRO A 65 -11.06 -4.86 -17.23
C PRO A 65 -10.28 -3.56 -17.42
N GLU A 66 -10.98 -2.43 -17.55
CA GLU A 66 -10.39 -1.12 -17.72
C GLU A 66 -9.50 -0.71 -16.54
N ILE A 67 -9.86 -1.15 -15.31
CA ILE A 67 -9.05 -0.88 -14.11
C ILE A 67 -7.64 -1.45 -14.26
N PHE A 68 -7.51 -2.67 -14.78
CA PHE A 68 -6.22 -3.28 -15.02
C PHE A 68 -5.38 -2.47 -16.01
N SER A 69 -6.02 -1.98 -17.08
CA SER A 69 -5.37 -1.10 -18.06
C SER A 69 -4.94 0.24 -17.44
N GLU A 70 -5.77 0.85 -16.59
CA GLU A 70 -5.43 2.09 -15.88
C GLU A 70 -4.26 1.88 -14.90
N MET A 71 -4.26 0.79 -14.14
CA MET A 71 -3.12 0.42 -13.28
C MET A 71 -1.82 0.29 -14.08
N GLY A 72 -1.90 -0.29 -15.29
CA GLY A 72 -0.76 -0.41 -16.20
C GLY A 72 -0.25 0.95 -16.67
N LYS A 73 -1.14 1.87 -17.07
CA LYS A 73 -0.78 3.24 -17.49
C LYS A 73 -0.09 4.04 -16.38
N MET A 74 -0.48 3.80 -15.14
CA MET A 74 0.14 4.43 -13.97
C MET A 74 1.45 3.77 -13.53
N GLY A 75 1.87 2.68 -14.20
CA GLY A 75 3.08 1.93 -13.84
C GLY A 75 2.90 1.00 -12.62
N LEU A 76 1.70 0.89 -12.05
CA LEU A 76 1.45 0.11 -10.83
C LEU A 76 1.66 -1.40 -11.04
N LEU A 77 1.60 -1.89 -12.28
CA LEU A 77 1.84 -3.30 -12.59
C LEU A 77 3.33 -3.66 -12.74
N GLY A 78 4.19 -2.66 -12.94
CA GLY A 78 5.63 -2.87 -13.20
C GLY A 78 6.52 -2.08 -12.25
N ILE A 79 6.16 -1.94 -10.98
CA ILE A 79 6.85 -1.09 -10.01
C ILE A 79 8.33 -1.42 -9.88
N THR A 80 8.69 -2.70 -9.78
CA THR A 80 10.07 -3.17 -9.61
C THR A 80 10.78 -3.50 -10.92
N ILE A 81 10.10 -3.37 -12.05
CA ILE A 81 10.69 -3.60 -13.37
C ILE A 81 11.49 -2.36 -13.78
N PRO A 82 12.72 -2.51 -14.31
CA PRO A 82 13.52 -1.38 -14.74
C PRO A 82 12.82 -0.51 -15.80
N GLU A 83 13.09 0.79 -15.77
CA GLU A 83 12.51 1.79 -16.69
C GLU A 83 12.73 1.45 -18.16
N GLN A 84 13.90 0.89 -18.52
CA GLN A 84 14.21 0.47 -19.90
C GLN A 84 13.24 -0.59 -20.46
N TYR A 85 12.49 -1.28 -19.59
CA TYR A 85 11.45 -2.24 -19.95
C TYR A 85 10.04 -1.71 -19.70
N GLY A 86 9.91 -0.42 -19.43
CA GLY A 86 8.64 0.26 -19.20
C GLY A 86 8.11 0.16 -17.76
N GLY A 87 8.93 -0.28 -16.80
CA GLY A 87 8.61 -0.27 -15.38
C GLY A 87 8.95 1.05 -14.70
N LEU A 88 8.71 1.15 -13.40
CA LEU A 88 9.07 2.32 -12.60
C LEU A 88 10.51 2.26 -12.03
N GLY A 89 11.16 1.11 -12.04
CA GLY A 89 12.48 0.94 -11.43
C GLY A 89 12.53 1.16 -9.92
N ALA A 90 11.37 1.15 -9.26
CA ALA A 90 11.26 1.42 -7.84
C ALA A 90 11.59 0.17 -6.99
N ASN A 91 11.73 0.38 -5.68
CA ASN A 91 12.10 -0.68 -4.75
C ASN A 91 10.89 -1.50 -4.25
N TYR A 92 11.15 -2.55 -3.46
CA TYR A 92 10.10 -3.42 -2.92
C TYR A 92 9.26 -2.76 -1.83
N VAL A 93 9.76 -1.69 -1.16
CA VAL A 93 8.97 -0.90 -0.21
C VAL A 93 7.85 -0.20 -0.98
N SER A 94 8.18 0.47 -2.09
CA SER A 94 7.19 1.09 -2.99
C SER A 94 6.15 0.07 -3.48
N TYR A 95 6.58 -1.14 -3.87
CA TYR A 95 5.66 -2.21 -4.25
C TYR A 95 4.69 -2.58 -3.12
N GLY A 96 5.20 -2.73 -1.89
CA GLY A 96 4.40 -3.03 -0.71
C GLY A 96 3.38 -1.94 -0.39
N LEU A 97 3.78 -0.68 -0.50
CA LEU A 97 2.91 0.48 -0.27
C LEU A 97 1.76 0.55 -1.29
N VAL A 98 2.06 0.33 -2.58
CA VAL A 98 1.01 0.25 -3.62
C VAL A 98 0.06 -0.91 -3.34
N ALA A 99 0.61 -2.10 -3.03
CA ALA A 99 -0.22 -3.27 -2.71
C ALA A 99 -1.14 -3.00 -1.51
N GLN A 100 -0.66 -2.29 -0.49
CA GLN A 100 -1.43 -1.89 0.68
C GLN A 100 -2.61 -0.98 0.31
N GLU A 101 -2.38 0.04 -0.53
CA GLU A 101 -3.43 0.99 -0.91
C GLU A 101 -4.50 0.34 -1.80
N ILE A 102 -4.13 -0.56 -2.70
CA ILE A 102 -5.10 -1.31 -3.51
C ILE A 102 -5.86 -2.34 -2.64
N GLU A 103 -5.17 -3.09 -1.75
CA GLU A 103 -5.78 -4.04 -0.82
C GLU A 103 -6.84 -3.40 0.06
N ARG A 104 -6.60 -2.17 0.51
CA ARG A 104 -7.54 -1.41 1.34
C ARG A 104 -8.90 -1.22 0.67
N ILE A 105 -8.95 -1.24 -0.66
CA ILE A 105 -10.18 -1.11 -1.44
C ILE A 105 -10.71 -2.47 -1.85
N ASP A 106 -9.85 -3.32 -2.45
CA ASP A 106 -10.27 -4.63 -2.95
C ASP A 106 -9.12 -5.63 -3.08
N SER A 107 -9.27 -6.79 -2.44
CA SER A 107 -8.29 -7.88 -2.47
C SER A 107 -8.16 -8.53 -3.85
N GLY A 108 -9.20 -8.55 -4.65
CA GLY A 108 -9.18 -9.15 -5.99
C GLY A 108 -8.28 -8.33 -6.92
N TYR A 109 -8.44 -7.02 -6.96
CA TYR A 109 -7.58 -6.14 -7.75
C TYR A 109 -6.14 -6.10 -7.23
N ARG A 110 -5.93 -6.15 -5.90
CA ARG A 110 -4.59 -6.32 -5.35
C ARG A 110 -3.97 -7.66 -5.77
N SER A 111 -4.75 -8.72 -5.80
CA SER A 111 -4.30 -10.04 -6.28
C SER A 111 -3.88 -9.99 -7.75
N MET A 112 -4.68 -9.34 -8.62
CA MET A 112 -4.34 -9.10 -10.03
C MET A 112 -3.02 -8.34 -10.18
N LEU A 113 -2.81 -7.27 -9.41
CA LEU A 113 -1.57 -6.50 -9.36
C LEU A 113 -0.38 -7.40 -8.99
N SER A 114 -0.52 -8.20 -7.94
CA SER A 114 0.54 -9.07 -7.44
C SER A 114 0.90 -10.17 -8.43
N VAL A 115 -0.10 -10.82 -9.03
CA VAL A 115 0.11 -11.85 -10.05
C VAL A 115 0.86 -11.27 -11.25
N GLN A 116 0.39 -10.14 -11.78
CA GLN A 116 1.03 -9.51 -12.93
C GLN A 116 2.46 -9.09 -12.63
N SER A 117 2.70 -8.42 -11.50
CA SER A 117 4.02 -7.89 -11.15
C SER A 117 5.01 -8.99 -10.79
N SER A 118 4.61 -9.90 -9.87
CA SER A 118 5.53 -10.85 -9.22
C SER A 118 5.61 -12.20 -9.91
N LEU A 119 4.51 -12.68 -10.51
CA LEU A 119 4.44 -14.01 -11.11
C LEU A 119 4.56 -14.00 -12.64
N VAL A 120 4.31 -12.85 -13.27
CA VAL A 120 4.40 -12.71 -14.73
C VAL A 120 5.59 -11.85 -15.13
N MET A 121 5.57 -10.54 -14.81
CA MET A 121 6.59 -9.61 -15.30
C MET A 121 7.97 -9.87 -14.70
N TYR A 122 8.06 -10.07 -13.39
CA TYR A 122 9.34 -10.28 -12.73
C TYR A 122 10.06 -11.56 -13.19
N PRO A 123 9.42 -12.75 -13.27
CA PRO A 123 10.08 -13.96 -13.79
C PRO A 123 10.51 -13.87 -15.25
N ILE A 124 9.78 -13.10 -16.08
CA ILE A 124 10.18 -12.88 -17.48
C ILE A 124 11.42 -11.98 -17.54
N TYR A 125 11.48 -10.98 -16.64
CA TYR A 125 12.61 -10.07 -16.55
C TYR A 125 13.86 -10.75 -15.99
N ALA A 126 13.72 -11.54 -14.90
CA ALA A 126 14.84 -12.17 -14.19
C ALA A 126 15.46 -13.33 -14.97
#